data_d181a9c5ca6df46b3a896cf7f55db1fb
#
_entry.id   d181a9c5ca6df46b3a896cf7f55db1fb
#
_cell.length_a   1.000
_cell.length_b   1.000
_cell.length_c   1.000
_cell.angle_alpha   90.00
_cell.angle_beta   90.00
_cell.angle_gamma   90.00
#
_symmetry.space_group_name_H-M   'P 1'
#
loop_
_entity.id
_entity.type
_entity.pdbx_description
1 polymer ?
#
loop_
_entity_poly.entity_id
_entity_poly.type
_entity_poly.pdbx_seq_one_letter_code
_entity_poly.pdbx_strand_id
1 'polypeptide(L)'
;MAAATSVVVERGTKQFQGMFSEMWKVSATLDAGSLADAAGESDTIAVPGVALGDMVLGVSFGVSLAGITATAYVSAADTVTIRVQNESAGTVDLASTTVRVVVGRLG
;
A
#
# COMPACT_ATOMS: atom_id res chain seq x y z
N MET A 1 -8.49 9.68 -7.43
CA MET A 1 -8.08 8.65 -6.43
C MET A 1 -9.03 7.48 -6.48
N ALA A 2 -8.50 6.28 -6.54
CA ALA A 2 -9.28 5.05 -6.54
C ALA A 2 -9.10 4.31 -5.21
N ALA A 3 -10.03 3.45 -4.88
CA ALA A 3 -9.88 2.52 -3.78
C ALA A 3 -9.47 1.15 -4.32
N ALA A 4 -8.56 0.49 -3.64
CA ALA A 4 -8.20 -0.87 -3.96
C ALA A 4 -9.38 -1.80 -3.69
N THR A 5 -9.49 -2.87 -4.47
CA THR A 5 -10.56 -3.85 -4.38
C THR A 5 -10.03 -5.21 -3.94
N SER A 6 -10.93 -6.14 -3.64
CA SER A 6 -10.57 -7.49 -3.21
C SER A 6 -9.58 -7.49 -2.05
N VAL A 7 -9.83 -6.62 -1.06
CA VAL A 7 -8.93 -6.44 0.07
C VAL A 7 -9.05 -7.62 1.02
N VAL A 8 -7.91 -8.22 1.36
CA VAL A 8 -7.81 -9.29 2.35
C VAL A 8 -6.85 -8.82 3.44
N VAL A 9 -7.30 -8.85 4.69
CA VAL A 9 -6.52 -8.40 5.84
C VAL A 9 -6.37 -9.55 6.83
N GLU A 10 -5.13 -9.84 7.20
CA GLU A 10 -4.83 -10.75 8.30
C GLU A 10 -4.14 -9.95 9.41
N ARG A 11 -4.52 -10.21 10.65
CA ARG A 11 -4.04 -9.47 11.81
C ARG A 11 -3.55 -10.45 12.87
N GLY A 12 -2.40 -10.17 13.46
CA GLY A 12 -1.86 -11.06 14.48
C GLY A 12 -0.71 -10.42 15.23
N THR A 13 -0.32 -11.06 16.34
CA THR A 13 0.70 -10.52 17.23
C THR A 13 1.76 -11.55 17.62
N LYS A 14 1.49 -12.84 17.41
CA LYS A 14 2.28 -13.90 18.04
C LYS A 14 3.77 -13.93 17.65
N GLN A 15 4.08 -13.66 16.39
CA GLN A 15 5.46 -13.79 15.89
C GLN A 15 6.34 -12.60 16.22
N PHE A 16 5.72 -11.48 16.62
CA PHE A 16 6.43 -10.22 16.79
C PHE A 16 6.20 -9.61 18.17
N GLN A 17 5.87 -10.46 19.15
CA GLN A 17 5.70 -10.03 20.53
C GLN A 17 6.96 -9.33 21.05
N GLY A 18 6.75 -8.20 21.72
CA GLY A 18 7.84 -7.41 22.27
C GLY A 18 8.34 -6.31 21.35
N MET A 19 8.14 -6.44 20.04
CA MET A 19 8.49 -5.40 19.09
C MET A 19 7.25 -4.67 18.56
N PHE A 20 6.25 -5.43 18.13
CA PHE A 20 5.00 -4.88 17.62
C PHE A 20 3.84 -5.37 18.47
N SER A 21 2.95 -4.45 18.88
CA SER A 21 1.74 -4.83 19.60
C SER A 21 0.67 -5.40 18.67
N GLU A 22 0.70 -5.02 17.39
CA GLU A 22 -0.22 -5.48 16.36
C GLU A 22 0.48 -5.50 15.02
N MET A 23 0.06 -6.42 14.16
CA MET A 23 0.51 -6.46 12.78
C MET A 23 -0.65 -6.79 11.85
N TRP A 24 -0.62 -6.23 10.66
CA TRP A 24 -1.60 -6.48 9.60
C TRP A 24 -0.87 -6.91 8.35
N LYS A 25 -1.35 -7.97 7.73
CA LYS A 25 -0.91 -8.41 6.40
C LYS A 25 -2.08 -8.17 5.46
N VAL A 26 -1.87 -7.33 4.46
CA VAL A 26 -2.93 -6.87 3.59
C VAL A 26 -2.60 -7.24 2.16
N SER A 27 -3.56 -7.79 1.44
CA SER A 27 -3.49 -7.91 -0.02
C SER A 27 -4.72 -7.29 -0.65
N ALA A 28 -4.55 -6.67 -1.81
CA ALA A 28 -5.63 -6.01 -2.49
C ALA A 28 -5.34 -5.96 -3.99
N THR A 29 -6.37 -5.76 -4.79
CA THR A 29 -6.24 -5.53 -6.23
C THR A 29 -6.21 -4.03 -6.46
N LEU A 30 -5.20 -3.56 -7.16
CA LEU A 30 -4.99 -2.15 -7.45
C LEU A 30 -4.76 -1.94 -8.94
N ASP A 31 -5.46 -0.96 -9.51
CA ASP A 31 -5.21 -0.48 -10.86
C ASP A 31 -4.90 1.00 -10.79
N ALA A 32 -3.63 1.35 -10.92
CA ALA A 32 -3.17 2.73 -10.83
C ALA A 32 -3.53 3.53 -12.09
N GLY A 33 -3.88 2.85 -13.18
CA GLY A 33 -4.18 3.51 -14.44
C GLY A 33 -2.95 4.07 -15.13
N SER A 34 -3.17 4.88 -16.15
CA SER A 34 -2.10 5.49 -16.93
C SER A 34 -1.55 6.71 -16.22
N LEU A 35 -0.23 6.77 -16.06
CA LEU A 35 0.47 7.90 -15.43
C LEU A 35 1.37 8.58 -16.46
N ALA A 36 1.13 9.86 -16.70
CA ALA A 36 2.00 10.67 -17.54
C ALA A 36 3.35 10.89 -16.84
N ASP A 37 4.33 11.33 -17.61
CA ASP A 37 5.65 11.69 -17.05
C ASP A 37 5.48 12.68 -15.89
N ALA A 38 6.16 12.42 -14.79
CA ALA A 38 6.14 13.20 -13.55
C ALA A 38 4.77 13.25 -12.86
N ALA A 39 3.77 12.49 -13.33
CA ALA A 39 2.48 12.41 -12.67
C ALA A 39 2.50 11.42 -11.51
N GLY A 40 1.66 11.68 -10.53
CA GLY A 40 1.50 10.78 -9.38
C GLY A 40 0.02 10.55 -9.09
N GLU A 41 -0.25 9.46 -8.40
CA GLU A 41 -1.59 9.09 -7.98
C GLU A 41 -1.55 8.50 -6.57
N SER A 42 -2.63 8.69 -5.83
CA SER A 42 -2.81 8.09 -4.51
C SER A 42 -4.04 7.20 -4.52
N ASP A 43 -3.87 5.96 -4.09
CA ASP A 43 -4.96 5.01 -3.96
C ASP A 43 -5.07 4.59 -2.49
N THR A 44 -6.28 4.23 -2.06
CA THR A 44 -6.53 3.86 -0.68
C THR A 44 -6.86 2.38 -0.53
N ILE A 45 -6.48 1.83 0.61
CA ILE A 45 -6.87 0.48 1.02
C ILE A 45 -7.56 0.59 2.38
N ALA A 46 -8.74 0.02 2.50
CA ALA A 46 -9.42 -0.08 3.78
C ALA A 46 -8.78 -1.18 4.62
N VAL A 47 -8.19 -0.81 5.75
CA VAL A 47 -7.55 -1.76 6.67
C VAL A 47 -8.07 -1.50 8.08
N PRO A 48 -9.10 -2.23 8.51
CA PRO A 48 -9.70 -1.98 9.82
C PRO A 48 -8.70 -2.13 10.95
N GLY A 49 -8.70 -1.16 11.84
CA GLY A 49 -7.88 -1.18 13.05
C GLY A 49 -6.59 -0.37 12.97
N VAL A 50 -6.09 -0.02 11.79
CA VAL A 50 -4.90 0.83 11.70
C VAL A 50 -5.23 2.27 12.09
N ALA A 51 -4.25 2.98 12.62
CA ALA A 51 -4.39 4.36 13.06
C ALA A 51 -3.13 5.15 12.72
N LEU A 52 -3.25 6.46 12.71
CA LEU A 52 -2.08 7.33 12.52
C LEU A 52 -1.01 6.98 13.56
N GLY A 53 0.23 6.90 13.11
CA GLY A 53 1.36 6.46 13.91
C GLY A 53 1.76 5.02 13.66
N ASP A 54 0.89 4.21 13.09
CA ASP A 54 1.26 2.87 12.63
C ASP A 54 2.18 2.98 11.42
N MET A 55 3.13 2.07 11.30
CA MET A 55 4.11 2.14 10.22
C MET A 55 3.87 1.08 9.16
N VAL A 56 4.02 1.47 7.91
CA VAL A 56 4.04 0.51 6.81
C VAL A 56 5.45 -0.03 6.68
N LEU A 57 5.61 -1.32 6.90
CA LEU A 57 6.91 -1.98 6.87
C LEU A 57 7.36 -2.34 5.46
N GLY A 58 6.43 -2.49 4.54
CA GLY A 58 6.75 -2.79 3.17
C GLY A 58 5.51 -2.84 2.29
N VAL A 59 5.73 -2.64 1.00
CA VAL A 59 4.71 -2.74 -0.04
C VAL A 59 5.32 -3.47 -1.23
N SER A 60 4.57 -4.38 -1.84
CA SER A 60 5.01 -5.09 -3.02
C SER A 60 3.91 -5.12 -4.07
N PHE A 61 4.31 -5.16 -5.32
CA PHE A 61 3.41 -5.25 -6.46
C PHE A 61 3.67 -6.53 -7.23
N GLY A 62 2.65 -7.08 -7.85
CA GLY A 62 2.74 -8.29 -8.66
C GLY A 62 3.26 -8.06 -10.08
N VAL A 63 3.60 -6.83 -10.45
CA VAL A 63 4.14 -6.46 -11.77
C VAL A 63 5.36 -5.58 -11.59
N SER A 64 6.17 -5.47 -12.64
CA SER A 64 7.28 -4.53 -12.65
C SER A 64 6.75 -3.10 -12.59
N LEU A 65 7.35 -2.26 -11.75
CA LEU A 65 6.95 -0.86 -11.64
C LEU A 65 7.42 0.02 -12.80
N ALA A 66 8.33 -0.50 -13.62
CA ALA A 66 8.76 0.17 -14.88
C ALA A 66 9.20 1.64 -14.68
N GLY A 67 9.91 1.93 -13.60
CA GLY A 67 10.38 3.28 -13.30
C GLY A 67 9.43 4.11 -12.44
N ILE A 68 8.34 3.53 -11.97
CA ILE A 68 7.44 4.17 -11.03
C ILE A 68 7.94 3.92 -9.60
N THR A 69 7.97 4.95 -8.78
CA THR A 69 8.21 4.78 -7.35
C THR A 69 6.89 4.65 -6.62
N ALA A 70 6.87 3.80 -5.60
CA ALA A 70 5.68 3.58 -4.79
C ALA A 70 6.03 3.64 -3.31
N THR A 71 5.18 4.33 -2.56
CA THR A 71 5.26 4.40 -1.11
C THR A 71 3.90 4.14 -0.52
N ALA A 72 3.86 3.72 0.73
CA ALA A 72 2.60 3.50 1.43
C ALA A 72 2.71 4.03 2.86
N TYR A 73 1.61 4.54 3.37
CA TYR A 73 1.55 5.06 4.74
C TYR A 73 0.12 5.01 5.26
N VAL A 74 -0.01 4.98 6.57
CA VAL A 74 -1.33 5.08 7.21
C VAL A 74 -1.74 6.54 7.19
N SER A 75 -2.78 6.85 6.45
CA SER A 75 -3.20 8.23 6.21
C SER A 75 -4.33 8.70 7.13
N ALA A 76 -5.09 7.77 7.69
CA ALA A 76 -6.19 8.03 8.59
C ALA A 76 -6.55 6.73 9.32
N ALA A 77 -7.47 6.82 10.27
CA ALA A 77 -8.00 5.61 10.91
C ALA A 77 -8.59 4.67 9.85
N ASP A 78 -8.25 3.40 9.94
CA ASP A 78 -8.72 2.33 9.04
C ASP A 78 -8.33 2.51 7.57
N THR A 79 -7.34 3.37 7.28
CA THR A 79 -6.98 3.68 5.89
C THR A 79 -5.47 3.68 5.68
N VAL A 80 -5.03 2.92 4.68
CA VAL A 80 -3.66 2.96 4.16
C VAL A 80 -3.70 3.59 2.77
N THR A 81 -2.82 4.54 2.52
CA THR A 81 -2.69 5.19 1.21
C THR A 81 -1.43 4.69 0.54
N ILE A 82 -1.56 4.29 -0.73
CA ILE A 82 -0.44 3.97 -1.60
C ILE A 82 -0.26 5.12 -2.56
N ARG A 83 0.91 5.73 -2.56
CA ARG A 83 1.28 6.80 -3.48
C ARG A 83 2.22 6.26 -4.55
N VAL A 84 1.87 6.43 -5.81
CA VAL A 84 2.73 6.08 -6.94
C VAL A 84 3.13 7.35 -7.68
N GLN A 85 4.37 7.42 -8.13
CA GLN A 85 4.91 8.57 -8.85
C GLN A 85 5.68 8.07 -10.06
N ASN A 86 5.35 8.60 -11.24
CA ASN A 86 6.03 8.21 -12.47
C ASN A 86 7.31 9.02 -12.65
N GLU A 87 8.45 8.37 -12.54
CA GLU A 87 9.78 8.95 -12.72
C GLU A 87 10.46 8.44 -13.99
N SER A 88 9.71 7.81 -14.92
CA SER A 88 10.30 7.10 -16.05
C SER A 88 10.56 7.96 -17.27
N ALA A 89 10.22 9.25 -17.25
CA ALA A 89 10.34 10.20 -18.36
C ALA A 89 9.39 9.88 -19.54
N GLY A 90 8.37 9.09 -19.33
CA GLY A 90 7.35 8.78 -20.33
C GLY A 90 6.06 8.32 -19.66
N THR A 91 5.01 8.15 -20.42
CA THR A 91 3.75 7.65 -19.90
C THR A 91 3.87 6.16 -19.57
N VAL A 92 3.43 5.76 -18.37
CA VAL A 92 3.39 4.36 -17.95
C VAL A 92 1.99 4.01 -17.50
N ASP A 93 1.46 2.91 -18.02
CA ASP A 93 0.18 2.34 -17.62
C ASP A 93 0.43 0.97 -17.00
N LEU A 94 0.42 0.91 -15.67
CA LEU A 94 0.58 -0.35 -14.96
C LEU A 94 -0.71 -1.16 -15.04
N ALA A 95 -0.58 -2.43 -15.37
CA ALA A 95 -1.72 -3.34 -15.36
C ALA A 95 -2.27 -3.47 -13.94
N SER A 96 -3.57 -3.78 -13.84
CA SER A 96 -4.17 -4.15 -12.57
C SER A 96 -3.38 -5.31 -11.96
N THR A 97 -3.05 -5.20 -10.69
CA THR A 97 -2.19 -6.17 -10.02
C THR A 97 -2.57 -6.35 -8.55
N THR A 98 -2.09 -7.43 -7.97
CA THR A 98 -2.18 -7.63 -6.52
C THR A 98 -1.08 -6.81 -5.85
N VAL A 99 -1.46 -5.96 -4.90
CA VAL A 99 -0.53 -5.26 -4.03
C VAL A 99 -0.59 -5.88 -2.64
N ARG A 100 0.56 -6.02 -2.00
CA ARG A 100 0.67 -6.54 -0.64
C ARG A 100 1.34 -5.51 0.26
N VAL A 101 0.77 -5.31 1.42
CA VAL A 101 1.25 -4.31 2.39
C VAL A 101 1.33 -4.96 3.77
N VAL A 102 2.40 -4.68 4.49
CA VAL A 102 2.54 -5.09 5.88
C VAL A 102 2.59 -3.83 6.75
N VAL A 103 1.72 -3.76 7.75
CA VAL A 103 1.62 -2.65 8.68
C VAL A 103 1.92 -3.16 10.09
N GLY A 104 2.68 -2.39 10.87
CA GLY A 104 3.00 -2.72 12.25
C GLY A 104 2.73 -1.55 13.19
N ARG A 105 2.31 -1.88 14.40
CA ARG A 105 2.15 -0.92 15.50
C ARG A 105 3.18 -1.24 16.56
N LEU A 106 4.02 -0.27 16.90
CA LEU A 106 4.99 -0.43 17.97
C LEU A 106 4.29 -0.54 19.31
N GLY A 107 4.67 -1.55 20.07
CA GLY A 107 4.13 -1.79 21.40
C GLY A 107 4.77 -0.94 22.49
#